data_7935071bc22d563c40d2efbac2dd3730
#
_entry.id   7935071bc22d563c40d2efbac2dd3730
#
_cell.length_a   1.000
_cell.length_b   1.000
_cell.length_c   1.000
_cell.angle_alpha   90.00
_cell.angle_beta   90.00
_cell.angle_gamma   90.00
#
_symmetry.space_group_name_H-M   'P 1'
#
loop_
_entity.id
_entity.type
_entity.pdbx_description
1 polymer ?
#
loop_
_entity_poly.entity_id
_entity_poly.type
_entity_poly.pdbx_seq_one_letter_code
_entity_poly.pdbx_strand_id
1 'polypeptide(L)'
;MCLFERMSRDGHEQVVFCYDKATGLRAIIAIHDTTLGPALGGCRMWPYATEEDALEDALRLARSMTYKSAASGQNHGGGKIVIWGDPATDKSEPLFRALGRFVGTLGGRIVTGTDVGTDKADFVWARQESPWFVGLPEE
;
A
#
# COMPACT_ATOMS: atom_id res chain seq x y z
N MET A 1 -15.46 1.19 -15.82
CA MET A 1 -16.12 0.68 -14.60
C MET A 1 -15.88 1.65 -13.46
N CYS A 2 -16.91 2.05 -12.77
CA CYS A 2 -16.69 2.92 -11.61
C CYS A 2 -16.13 2.12 -10.42
N LEU A 3 -15.46 2.82 -9.53
CA LEU A 3 -14.76 2.18 -8.42
C LEU A 3 -15.72 1.45 -7.46
N PHE A 4 -16.89 2.02 -7.18
CA PHE A 4 -17.87 1.34 -6.32
C PHE A 4 -18.35 0.01 -6.89
N GLU A 5 -18.54 -0.07 -8.19
CA GLU A 5 -18.91 -1.34 -8.84
C GLU A 5 -17.80 -2.38 -8.65
N ARG A 6 -16.54 -1.96 -8.80
CA ARG A 6 -15.39 -2.83 -8.61
C ARG A 6 -15.29 -3.30 -7.18
N MET A 7 -15.45 -2.40 -6.22
CA MET A 7 -15.40 -2.72 -4.79
C MET A 7 -16.51 -3.69 -4.41
N SER A 8 -17.72 -3.45 -4.92
CA SER A 8 -18.87 -4.32 -4.66
C SER A 8 -18.66 -5.72 -5.23
N ARG A 9 -18.15 -5.81 -6.44
CA ARG A 9 -17.91 -7.10 -7.10
C ARG A 9 -16.83 -7.92 -6.42
N ASP A 10 -15.72 -7.27 -6.06
CA ASP A 10 -14.50 -7.95 -5.58
C ASP A 10 -14.36 -7.94 -4.06
N GLY A 11 -15.14 -7.14 -3.35
CA GLY A 11 -15.20 -7.15 -1.89
C GLY A 11 -14.24 -6.18 -1.19
N HIS A 12 -13.71 -5.17 -1.86
CA HIS A 12 -12.81 -4.21 -1.22
C HIS A 12 -13.56 -3.34 -0.21
N GLU A 13 -12.93 -3.10 0.93
CA GLU A 13 -13.52 -2.28 2.00
C GLU A 13 -13.19 -0.81 1.87
N GLN A 14 -11.96 -0.48 1.45
CA GLN A 14 -11.50 0.89 1.46
C GLN A 14 -10.41 1.09 0.41
N VAL A 15 -10.49 2.19 -0.31
CA VAL A 15 -9.46 2.60 -1.28
C VAL A 15 -9.15 4.06 -1.03
N VAL A 16 -7.88 4.37 -0.79
CA VAL A 16 -7.45 5.72 -0.43
C VAL A 16 -6.44 6.22 -1.47
N PHE A 17 -6.74 7.35 -2.07
CA PHE A 17 -5.81 8.03 -2.97
C PHE A 17 -5.05 9.08 -2.17
N CYS A 18 -3.74 9.02 -2.21
CA CYS A 18 -2.86 9.90 -1.46
C CYS A 18 -2.02 10.74 -2.44
N TYR A 19 -2.13 12.06 -2.31
CA TYR A 19 -1.34 12.99 -3.11
C TYR A 19 -0.67 14.01 -2.19
N ASP A 20 0.63 14.19 -2.35
CA ASP A 20 1.36 15.23 -1.64
C ASP A 20 2.09 16.11 -2.65
N LYS A 21 1.64 17.35 -2.78
CA LYS A 21 2.16 18.28 -3.76
C LYS A 21 3.64 18.59 -3.56
N ALA A 22 4.07 18.75 -2.31
CA ALA A 22 5.43 19.16 -1.99
C ALA A 22 6.46 18.11 -2.39
N THR A 23 6.11 16.82 -2.28
CA THR A 23 7.04 15.71 -2.57
C THR A 23 6.76 15.03 -3.90
N GLY A 24 5.60 15.31 -4.50
CA GLY A 24 5.15 14.62 -5.71
C GLY A 24 4.61 13.22 -5.47
N LEU A 25 4.41 12.82 -4.23
CA LEU A 25 3.87 11.50 -3.91
C LEU A 25 2.48 11.32 -4.52
N ARG A 26 2.30 10.21 -5.24
CA ARG A 26 1.00 9.72 -5.72
C ARG A 26 0.93 8.26 -5.31
N ALA A 27 0.04 7.95 -4.38
CA ALA A 27 -0.08 6.58 -3.87
C ALA A 27 -1.54 6.17 -3.76
N ILE A 28 -1.79 4.87 -3.92
CA ILE A 28 -3.11 4.28 -3.73
C ILE A 28 -2.96 3.19 -2.67
N ILE A 29 -3.76 3.29 -1.62
CA ILE A 29 -3.82 2.29 -0.56
C ILE A 29 -5.14 1.53 -0.73
N ALA A 30 -5.05 0.25 -1.04
CA ALA A 30 -6.23 -0.61 -1.19
C ALA A 30 -6.30 -1.59 -0.03
N ILE A 31 -7.40 -1.55 0.71
CA ILE A 31 -7.71 -2.52 1.77
C ILE A 31 -8.83 -3.39 1.25
N HIS A 32 -8.54 -4.68 1.05
CA HIS A 32 -9.52 -5.60 0.52
C HIS A 32 -10.43 -6.14 1.62
N ASP A 33 -9.87 -6.77 2.64
CA ASP A 33 -10.67 -7.42 3.68
C ASP A 33 -9.92 -7.40 5.00
N THR A 34 -10.60 -7.06 6.09
CA THR A 34 -10.03 -7.03 7.44
C THR A 34 -10.76 -7.94 8.39
N THR A 35 -11.55 -8.90 7.88
CA THR A 35 -12.34 -9.82 8.71
C THR A 35 -11.47 -10.61 9.69
N LEU A 36 -10.30 -11.07 9.24
CA LEU A 36 -9.38 -11.87 10.06
C LEU A 36 -8.39 -11.01 10.86
N GLY A 37 -8.30 -9.73 10.59
CA GLY A 37 -7.37 -8.83 11.26
C GLY A 37 -6.93 -7.70 10.33
N PRO A 38 -5.96 -6.87 10.75
CA PRO A 38 -5.45 -5.78 9.91
C PRO A 38 -4.99 -6.28 8.55
N ALA A 39 -5.15 -5.45 7.53
CA ALA A 39 -4.69 -5.78 6.19
C ALA A 39 -3.16 -5.82 6.15
N LEU A 40 -2.61 -6.81 5.47
CA LEU A 40 -1.18 -6.92 5.23
C LEU A 40 -0.94 -6.99 3.73
N GLY A 41 0.04 -6.24 3.24
CA GLY A 41 0.44 -6.28 1.85
C GLY A 41 1.63 -5.38 1.57
N GLY A 42 2.36 -5.67 0.50
CA GLY A 42 3.55 -4.92 0.14
C GLY A 42 3.26 -3.53 -0.39
N CYS A 43 4.30 -2.70 -0.45
CA CYS A 43 4.25 -1.38 -1.05
C CYS A 43 5.07 -1.41 -2.34
N ARG A 44 4.40 -1.36 -3.47
CA ARG A 44 5.04 -1.40 -4.79
C ARG A 44 5.22 0.02 -5.32
N MET A 45 6.37 0.30 -5.93
CA MET A 45 6.59 1.54 -6.66
C MET A 45 6.87 1.21 -8.11
N TRP A 46 6.05 1.77 -9.02
CA TRP A 46 6.14 1.43 -10.43
C TRP A 46 5.71 2.61 -11.31
N PRO A 47 6.37 2.82 -12.46
CA PRO A 47 5.99 3.89 -13.38
C PRO A 47 4.83 3.45 -14.28
N TYR A 48 3.64 3.32 -13.69
CA TYR A 48 2.45 2.91 -14.43
C TYR A 48 2.20 3.85 -15.61
N ALA A 49 1.66 3.31 -16.69
CA ALA A 49 1.32 4.12 -17.86
C ALA A 49 0.16 5.07 -17.58
N THR A 50 -0.80 4.64 -16.76
CA THR A 50 -2.00 5.42 -16.42
C THR A 50 -2.38 5.24 -14.96
N GLU A 51 -3.20 6.16 -14.45
CA GLU A 51 -3.78 6.04 -13.12
C GLU A 51 -4.65 4.78 -13.01
N GLU A 52 -5.37 4.43 -14.09
CA GLU A 52 -6.19 3.21 -14.11
C GLU A 52 -5.34 1.96 -13.92
N ASP A 53 -4.17 1.91 -14.53
CA ASP A 53 -3.25 0.78 -14.36
C ASP A 53 -2.76 0.67 -12.92
N ALA A 54 -2.47 1.80 -12.29
CA ALA A 54 -2.06 1.82 -10.88
C ALA A 54 -3.20 1.32 -9.98
N LEU A 55 -4.40 1.82 -10.20
CA LEU A 55 -5.59 1.40 -9.44
C LEU A 55 -5.88 -0.09 -9.62
N GLU A 56 -5.85 -0.57 -10.86
CA GLU A 56 -6.09 -1.99 -11.17
C GLU A 56 -5.09 -2.88 -10.44
N ASP A 57 -3.83 -2.52 -10.45
CA ASP A 57 -2.78 -3.30 -9.78
C ASP A 57 -3.00 -3.31 -8.26
N ALA A 58 -3.32 -2.16 -7.67
CA ALA A 58 -3.60 -2.07 -6.23
C ALA A 58 -4.78 -2.95 -5.82
N LEU A 59 -5.88 -2.88 -6.55
CA LEU A 59 -7.10 -3.65 -6.25
C LEU A 59 -6.87 -5.14 -6.39
N ARG A 60 -6.26 -5.56 -7.50
CA ARG A 60 -5.98 -6.97 -7.78
C ARG A 60 -5.05 -7.59 -6.74
N LEU A 61 -3.99 -6.88 -6.41
CA LEU A 61 -2.98 -7.38 -5.46
C LEU A 61 -3.51 -7.42 -4.03
N ALA A 62 -4.31 -6.42 -3.64
CA ALA A 62 -4.94 -6.42 -2.31
C ALA A 62 -5.85 -7.63 -2.13
N ARG A 63 -6.66 -7.94 -3.15
CA ARG A 63 -7.54 -9.11 -3.13
C ARG A 63 -6.74 -10.41 -3.05
N SER A 64 -5.66 -10.53 -3.83
CA SER A 64 -4.77 -11.69 -3.80
C SER A 64 -4.17 -11.91 -2.41
N MET A 65 -3.83 -10.83 -1.71
CA MET A 65 -3.26 -10.94 -0.35
C MET A 65 -4.27 -11.50 0.65
N THR A 66 -5.54 -11.16 0.54
CA THR A 66 -6.58 -11.74 1.40
C THR A 66 -6.65 -13.26 1.23
N TYR A 67 -6.72 -13.72 0.00
CA TYR A 67 -6.81 -15.16 -0.28
C TYR A 67 -5.53 -15.91 0.13
N LYS A 68 -4.39 -15.30 -0.10
CA LYS A 68 -3.11 -15.88 0.28
C LYS A 68 -3.00 -16.04 1.80
N SER A 69 -3.42 -15.04 2.57
CA SER A 69 -3.41 -15.09 4.03
C SER A 69 -4.39 -16.14 4.55
N ALA A 70 -5.59 -16.19 4.01
CA ALA A 70 -6.59 -17.17 4.38
C ALA A 70 -6.10 -18.60 4.10
N ALA A 71 -5.51 -18.84 2.93
CA ALA A 71 -5.01 -20.16 2.54
C ALA A 71 -3.86 -20.63 3.43
N SER A 72 -3.04 -19.71 3.97
CA SER A 72 -1.92 -20.04 4.84
C SER A 72 -2.30 -20.08 6.33
N GLY A 73 -3.58 -19.84 6.67
CA GLY A 73 -4.06 -19.88 8.05
C GLY A 73 -3.63 -18.70 8.91
N GLN A 74 -3.24 -17.58 8.31
CA GLN A 74 -2.81 -16.41 9.05
C GLN A 74 -4.00 -15.53 9.43
N ASN A 75 -3.89 -14.85 10.58
CA ASN A 75 -4.96 -14.03 11.14
C ASN A 75 -4.82 -12.56 10.74
N HIS A 76 -4.69 -12.28 9.46
CA HIS A 76 -4.72 -10.92 8.96
C HIS A 76 -5.44 -10.87 7.61
N GLY A 77 -5.87 -9.68 7.24
CA GLY A 77 -6.54 -9.42 5.98
C GLY A 77 -5.55 -9.11 4.86
N GLY A 78 -6.06 -8.67 3.74
CA GLY A 78 -5.28 -8.34 2.57
C GLY A 78 -5.37 -6.87 2.18
N GLY A 79 -4.22 -6.29 1.88
CA GLY A 79 -4.11 -4.95 1.36
C GLY A 79 -2.94 -4.80 0.41
N LYS A 80 -2.84 -3.65 -0.21
CA LYS A 80 -1.72 -3.30 -1.09
C LYS A 80 -1.58 -1.79 -1.16
N ILE A 81 -0.33 -1.34 -1.23
CA ILE A 81 -0.02 0.05 -1.51
C ILE A 81 0.73 0.09 -2.82
N VAL A 82 0.33 0.98 -3.72
CA VAL A 82 1.12 1.27 -4.92
C VAL A 82 1.50 2.74 -4.91
N ILE A 83 2.75 3.02 -5.26
CA ILE A 83 3.25 4.38 -5.48
C ILE A 83 3.45 4.51 -6.98
N TRP A 84 2.80 5.50 -7.58
CA TRP A 84 2.94 5.80 -9.00
C TRP A 84 4.15 6.68 -9.21
N GLY A 85 5.27 6.07 -9.53
CA GLY A 85 6.53 6.77 -9.76
C GLY A 85 7.62 5.82 -10.23
N ASP A 86 8.72 6.39 -10.69
CA ASP A 86 9.87 5.63 -11.14
C ASP A 86 10.87 5.44 -9.99
N PRO A 87 11.11 4.18 -9.55
CA PRO A 87 12.06 3.93 -8.46
C PRO A 87 13.47 4.44 -8.73
N ALA A 88 13.85 4.57 -10.00
CA ALA A 88 15.20 5.02 -10.37
C ALA A 88 15.39 6.53 -10.21
N THR A 89 14.31 7.32 -10.28
CA THR A 89 14.42 8.79 -10.34
C THR A 89 13.60 9.53 -9.30
N ASP A 90 12.52 8.92 -8.77
CA ASP A 90 11.52 9.65 -8.00
C ASP A 90 11.62 9.46 -6.49
N LYS A 91 12.50 8.58 -6.03
CA LYS A 91 12.64 8.33 -4.60
C LYS A 91 13.31 9.49 -3.87
N SER A 92 12.78 9.82 -2.69
CA SER A 92 13.40 10.79 -1.79
C SER A 92 12.93 10.53 -0.37
N GLU A 93 13.69 11.01 0.61
CA GLU A 93 13.26 10.92 2.01
C GLU A 93 11.93 11.63 2.24
N PRO A 94 11.71 12.88 1.78
CA PRO A 94 10.42 13.55 1.97
C PRO A 94 9.24 12.76 1.39
N LEU A 95 9.42 12.12 0.23
CA LEU A 95 8.37 11.32 -0.40
C LEU A 95 7.95 10.14 0.50
N PHE A 96 8.92 9.38 1.00
CA PHE A 96 8.62 8.23 1.87
C PHE A 96 8.12 8.64 3.24
N ARG A 97 8.56 9.79 3.78
CA ARG A 97 7.97 10.34 5.00
C ARG A 97 6.51 10.73 4.80
N ALA A 98 6.17 11.31 3.64
CA ALA A 98 4.77 11.60 3.31
C ALA A 98 3.95 10.32 3.25
N LEU A 99 4.47 9.27 2.62
CA LEU A 99 3.83 7.96 2.62
C LEU A 99 3.59 7.47 4.05
N GLY A 100 4.58 7.57 4.91
CA GLY A 100 4.47 7.18 6.32
C GLY A 100 3.34 7.90 7.04
N ARG A 101 3.18 9.21 6.80
CA ARG A 101 2.09 9.99 7.39
C ARG A 101 0.72 9.54 6.88
N PHE A 102 0.58 9.29 5.57
CA PHE A 102 -0.68 8.80 5.01
C PHE A 102 -1.05 7.43 5.56
N VAL A 103 -0.10 6.51 5.64
CA VAL A 103 -0.35 5.19 6.24
C VAL A 103 -0.76 5.33 7.70
N GLY A 104 -0.11 6.24 8.42
CA GLY A 104 -0.43 6.54 9.82
C GLY A 104 -1.87 6.99 10.05
N THR A 105 -2.48 7.68 9.08
CA THR A 105 -3.89 8.13 9.20
C THR A 105 -4.88 6.97 9.28
N LEU A 106 -4.48 5.78 8.88
CA LEU A 106 -5.35 4.60 8.90
C LEU A 106 -5.29 3.82 10.21
N GLY A 107 -4.46 4.26 11.16
CA GLY A 107 -4.47 3.75 12.53
C GLY A 107 -4.19 2.26 12.67
N GLY A 108 -3.41 1.68 11.76
CA GLY A 108 -3.08 0.25 11.82
C GLY A 108 -4.01 -0.66 11.03
N ARG A 109 -4.96 -0.11 10.28
CA ARG A 109 -5.81 -0.94 9.41
C ARG A 109 -5.01 -1.64 8.32
N ILE A 110 -3.86 -1.07 7.92
CA ILE A 110 -2.93 -1.69 6.99
C ILE A 110 -1.52 -1.67 7.58
N VAL A 111 -0.82 -2.79 7.40
CA VAL A 111 0.59 -2.95 7.71
C VAL A 111 1.28 -3.34 6.40
N THR A 112 2.37 -2.67 6.07
CA THR A 112 3.00 -2.85 4.76
C THR A 112 4.47 -3.21 4.86
N GLY A 113 4.95 -3.97 3.90
CA GLY A 113 6.36 -4.33 3.72
C GLY A 113 6.86 -3.92 2.35
N THR A 114 8.11 -4.24 2.06
CA THR A 114 8.68 -3.96 0.74
C THR A 114 8.09 -4.87 -0.33
N ASP A 115 8.11 -4.40 -1.57
CA ASP A 115 7.70 -5.12 -2.75
C ASP A 115 8.51 -4.59 -3.94
N VAL A 116 8.10 -4.88 -5.16
CA VAL A 116 8.78 -4.40 -6.36
C VAL A 116 8.92 -2.87 -6.30
N GLY A 117 10.14 -2.39 -6.52
CA GLY A 117 10.44 -0.96 -6.59
C GLY A 117 10.67 -0.26 -5.26
N THR A 118 10.45 -0.93 -4.13
CA THR A 118 10.78 -0.39 -2.80
C THR A 118 11.79 -1.27 -2.09
N ASP A 119 12.53 -0.69 -1.14
CA ASP A 119 13.49 -1.42 -0.35
C ASP A 119 13.48 -0.95 1.12
N LYS A 120 14.28 -1.62 1.94
CA LYS A 120 14.32 -1.36 3.39
C LYS A 120 14.76 0.07 3.71
N ALA A 121 15.67 0.64 2.94
CA ALA A 121 16.14 2.01 3.15
C ALA A 121 14.98 3.01 3.03
N ASP A 122 14.11 2.82 2.03
CA ASP A 122 12.94 3.66 1.85
C ASP A 122 12.04 3.63 3.08
N PHE A 123 11.85 2.44 3.65
CA PHE A 123 10.94 2.24 4.79
C PHE A 123 11.53 2.71 6.12
N VAL A 124 12.84 2.82 6.24
CA VAL A 124 13.45 3.49 7.39
C VAL A 124 12.94 4.93 7.49
N TRP A 125 12.83 5.62 6.36
CA TRP A 125 12.27 6.97 6.31
C TRP A 125 10.78 6.99 6.66
N ALA A 126 9.99 6.11 6.05
CA ALA A 126 8.54 6.06 6.26
C ALA A 126 8.20 5.70 7.71
N ARG A 127 8.92 4.76 8.32
CA ARG A 127 8.66 4.31 9.69
C ARG A 127 8.91 5.39 10.73
N GLN A 128 9.67 6.42 10.41
CA GLN A 128 9.83 7.56 11.31
C GLN A 128 8.53 8.34 11.52
N GLU A 129 7.58 8.22 10.59
CA GLU A 129 6.30 8.92 10.66
C GLU A 129 5.17 8.05 11.21
N SER A 130 5.24 6.72 11.05
CA SER A 130 4.26 5.79 11.61
C SER A 130 4.86 4.38 11.72
N PRO A 131 4.37 3.53 12.66
CA PRO A 131 5.00 2.24 12.93
C PRO A 131 4.57 1.09 12.02
N TRP A 132 3.71 1.32 11.05
CA TRP A 132 3.04 0.27 10.29
C TRP A 132 3.84 -0.26 9.09
N PHE A 133 5.17 -0.19 9.17
CA PHE A 133 6.11 -0.69 8.16
C PHE A 133 6.92 -1.82 8.78
N VAL A 134 6.87 -3.02 8.18
CA VAL A 134 7.48 -4.23 8.73
C VAL A 134 8.63 -4.74 7.87
N GLY A 135 9.36 -5.72 8.40
CA GLY A 135 10.49 -6.31 7.69
C GLY A 135 11.78 -5.50 7.81
N LEU A 136 11.82 -4.53 8.74
CA LEU A 136 12.99 -3.69 8.97
C LEU A 136 13.83 -4.25 10.10
N PRO A 137 15.17 -4.01 10.09
CA PRO A 137 16.01 -4.36 11.22
C PRO A 137 15.55 -3.63 12.48
N GLU A 138 15.81 -4.19 13.65
CA GLU A 138 15.52 -3.55 14.96
C GLU A 138 14.04 -3.33 15.25
N GLU A 139 13.22 -4.23 14.83
CA GLU A 139 11.82 -4.22 15.21
C GLU A 139 11.60 -4.80 16.60
#